data_d7fe5a1725a8328d6265fbddc7b97a27
#
_entry.id   d7fe5a1725a8328d6265fbddc7b97a27
#
_cell.length_a   1.000
_cell.length_b   1.000
_cell.length_c   1.000
_cell.angle_alpha   90.00
_cell.angle_beta   90.00
_cell.angle_gamma   90.00
#
_symmetry.space_group_name_H-M   'P 1'
#
loop_
_entity.id
_entity.type
_entity.pdbx_description
1 polymer ?
#
loop_
_entity_poly.entity_id
_entity_poly.type
_entity_poly.pdbx_seq_one_letter_code
_entity_poly.pdbx_strand_id
1 'polypeptide(L)'
;MAAPIISIYELTGTAGSYTEGSTTNTWAPGVVKAGEESGEKIVAVWNNHDNTHLEGDTVHDMIECSVTALDAAGGVTDPIAAQSWIKVQVNDQKDSGGTNDVFNPIGAGNTVNIWNNAADSSAFTGDATKDYVLAGTDTSGNSTNGFGTDKTKYAICKFKIAVPSSADPGSTGFKIRFQGYYV
;
A
#
# COMPACT_ATOMS: atom_id res chain seq x y z
N MET A 1 -24.94 -3.09 -5.44
CA MET A 1 -23.45 -3.15 -5.40
C MET A 1 -23.01 -3.58 -4.02
N ALA A 2 -21.96 -4.37 -3.92
CA ALA A 2 -21.42 -4.82 -2.64
C ALA A 2 -20.29 -3.87 -2.18
N ALA A 3 -20.05 -3.80 -0.86
CA ALA A 3 -18.94 -3.04 -0.29
C ALA A 3 -17.58 -3.52 -0.85
N PRO A 4 -16.54 -2.67 -0.89
CA PRO A 4 -15.19 -3.07 -1.26
C PRO A 4 -14.69 -4.24 -0.42
N ILE A 5 -13.97 -5.16 -1.05
CA ILE A 5 -13.34 -6.30 -0.39
C ILE A 5 -11.83 -6.12 -0.49
N ILE A 6 -11.24 -5.63 0.59
CA ILE A 6 -9.79 -5.37 0.60
C ILE A 6 -9.05 -6.61 1.06
N SER A 7 -8.11 -7.04 0.24
CA SER A 7 -7.16 -8.10 0.54
C SER A 7 -5.72 -7.65 0.26
N ILE A 8 -4.79 -8.23 0.99
CA ILE A 8 -3.37 -7.88 0.91
C ILE A 8 -2.59 -9.14 0.60
N TYR A 9 -1.86 -9.12 -0.50
CA TYR A 9 -1.03 -10.22 -0.96
C TYR A 9 0.44 -9.84 -0.87
N GLU A 10 1.26 -10.76 -0.40
CA GLU A 10 2.71 -10.58 -0.42
C GLU A 10 3.23 -10.67 -1.85
N LEU A 11 4.15 -9.80 -2.21
CA LEU A 11 4.82 -9.83 -3.50
C LEU A 11 6.30 -10.19 -3.31
N THR A 12 6.83 -10.96 -4.26
CA THR A 12 8.26 -11.24 -4.39
C THR A 12 8.76 -10.80 -5.76
N GLY A 13 10.04 -10.48 -5.87
CA GLY A 13 10.63 -10.01 -7.13
C GLY A 13 11.07 -8.56 -7.07
N THR A 14 11.19 -7.94 -8.23
CA THR A 14 11.68 -6.56 -8.39
C THR A 14 10.68 -5.73 -9.20
N ALA A 15 10.88 -4.42 -9.21
CA ALA A 15 10.06 -3.47 -9.96
C ALA A 15 9.80 -3.94 -11.40
N GLY A 16 8.54 -3.99 -11.79
CA GLY A 16 8.10 -4.45 -13.11
C GLY A 16 8.08 -5.98 -13.32
N SER A 17 8.53 -6.77 -12.33
CA SER A 17 8.60 -8.24 -12.41
C SER A 17 8.26 -8.90 -11.08
N TYR A 18 7.09 -8.56 -10.53
CA TYR A 18 6.62 -9.17 -9.28
C TYR A 18 5.86 -10.45 -9.54
N THR A 19 5.99 -11.36 -8.58
CA THR A 19 5.16 -12.57 -8.47
C THR A 19 4.29 -12.45 -7.21
N GLU A 20 3.01 -12.68 -7.36
CA GLU A 20 2.07 -12.71 -6.25
C GLU A 20 2.23 -13.99 -5.45
N GLY A 21 2.28 -13.84 -4.13
CA GLY A 21 2.31 -14.94 -3.16
C GLY A 21 0.95 -15.13 -2.48
N SER A 22 0.97 -15.49 -1.21
CA SER A 22 -0.24 -15.69 -0.41
C SER A 22 -0.71 -14.38 0.25
N THR A 23 -1.94 -14.38 0.73
CA THR A 23 -2.46 -13.29 1.57
C THR A 23 -1.59 -13.12 2.81
N THR A 24 -1.34 -11.88 3.19
CA THR A 24 -0.54 -11.53 4.35
C THR A 24 -1.19 -10.43 5.17
N ASN A 25 -1.07 -10.52 6.49
CA ASN A 25 -1.50 -9.47 7.42
C ASN A 25 -0.41 -9.15 8.46
N THR A 26 0.79 -9.70 8.27
CA THR A 26 1.91 -9.55 9.20
C THR A 26 3.18 -9.14 8.49
N TRP A 27 3.96 -8.33 9.17
CA TRP A 27 5.32 -8.00 8.79
C TRP A 27 6.23 -8.01 10.03
N ALA A 28 7.23 -8.88 10.01
CA ALA A 28 8.24 -8.97 11.06
C ALA A 28 9.60 -8.57 10.46
N PRO A 29 9.98 -7.29 10.56
CA PRO A 29 11.22 -6.78 9.94
C PRO A 29 12.49 -7.24 10.63
N GLY A 30 12.38 -7.93 11.77
CA GLY A 30 13.53 -8.33 12.58
C GLY A 30 14.12 -7.17 13.38
N VAL A 31 15.41 -7.27 13.71
CA VAL A 31 16.13 -6.22 14.45
C VAL A 31 16.66 -5.19 13.45
N VAL A 32 16.28 -3.94 13.64
CA VAL A 32 16.80 -2.79 12.89
C VAL A 32 17.52 -1.88 13.86
N LYS A 33 18.80 -1.62 13.63
CA LYS A 33 19.60 -0.78 14.52
C LYS A 33 19.36 0.71 14.29
N ALA A 34 19.68 1.52 15.28
CA ALA A 34 19.66 2.97 15.14
C ALA A 34 20.58 3.42 13.98
N GLY A 35 20.04 4.24 13.09
CA GLY A 35 20.71 4.70 11.88
C GLY A 35 20.62 3.74 10.68
N GLU A 36 19.94 2.60 10.82
CA GLU A 36 19.79 1.62 9.74
C GLU A 36 18.35 1.57 9.19
N GLU A 37 18.22 0.97 8.02
CA GLU A 37 16.93 0.65 7.41
C GLU A 37 16.69 -0.87 7.42
N SER A 38 15.43 -1.27 7.53
CA SER A 38 15.03 -2.69 7.39
C SER A 38 15.08 -3.15 5.93
N GLY A 39 14.98 -4.48 5.75
CA GLY A 39 14.53 -5.03 4.47
C GLY A 39 13.12 -4.54 4.09
N GLU A 40 12.83 -4.58 2.82
CA GLU A 40 11.54 -4.17 2.28
C GLU A 40 10.48 -5.26 2.48
N LYS A 41 9.25 -4.84 2.79
CA LYS A 41 8.04 -5.66 2.65
C LYS A 41 7.25 -5.14 1.47
N ILE A 42 7.02 -5.99 0.49
CA ILE A 42 6.30 -5.63 -0.73
C ILE A 42 4.96 -6.33 -0.72
N VAL A 43 3.89 -5.57 -0.93
CA VAL A 43 2.53 -6.10 -0.97
C VAL A 43 1.72 -5.50 -2.11
N ALA A 44 0.75 -6.25 -2.62
CA ALA A 44 -0.35 -5.73 -3.40
C ALA A 44 -1.57 -5.54 -2.50
N VAL A 45 -2.14 -4.34 -2.53
CA VAL A 45 -3.41 -4.02 -1.86
C VAL A 45 -4.50 -4.06 -2.92
N TRP A 46 -5.41 -5.02 -2.82
CA TRP A 46 -6.46 -5.29 -3.79
C TRP A 46 -7.84 -4.86 -3.31
N ASN A 47 -8.64 -4.39 -4.22
CA ASN A 47 -10.08 -4.37 -4.08
C ASN A 47 -10.67 -5.50 -4.93
N ASN A 48 -11.39 -6.45 -4.30
CA ASN A 48 -12.05 -7.58 -4.94
C ASN A 48 -11.11 -8.48 -5.77
N HIS A 49 -10.04 -9.00 -5.13
CA HIS A 49 -9.02 -9.83 -5.79
C HIS A 49 -9.61 -11.02 -6.53
N ASP A 50 -10.30 -11.90 -5.89
CA ASP A 50 -10.73 -13.18 -6.48
C ASP A 50 -12.14 -13.14 -7.10
N ASN A 51 -12.70 -11.94 -7.32
CA ASN A 51 -14.10 -11.83 -7.71
C ASN A 51 -15.02 -12.75 -6.87
N THR A 52 -14.73 -12.82 -5.57
CA THR A 52 -15.42 -13.71 -4.65
C THR A 52 -16.88 -13.35 -4.44
N HIS A 53 -17.32 -12.25 -5.04
CA HIS A 53 -18.74 -11.94 -5.14
C HIS A 53 -19.43 -12.85 -6.17
N LEU A 54 -20.63 -13.27 -5.81
CA LEU A 54 -21.51 -14.06 -6.65
C LEU A 54 -21.69 -13.40 -8.02
N GLU A 55 -21.75 -14.23 -9.04
CA GLU A 55 -21.94 -13.83 -10.43
C GLU A 55 -23.07 -12.79 -10.56
N GLY A 56 -22.73 -11.60 -11.04
CA GLY A 56 -23.67 -10.49 -11.24
C GLY A 56 -23.61 -9.34 -10.22
N ASP A 57 -22.86 -9.47 -9.12
CA ASP A 57 -22.70 -8.38 -8.16
C ASP A 57 -21.51 -7.49 -8.55
N THR A 58 -21.78 -6.21 -8.76
CA THR A 58 -20.73 -5.19 -8.87
C THR A 58 -20.23 -4.83 -7.49
N VAL A 59 -18.93 -4.90 -7.28
CA VAL A 59 -18.25 -4.38 -6.08
C VAL A 59 -17.98 -2.90 -6.30
N HIS A 60 -18.23 -2.09 -5.28
CA HIS A 60 -17.92 -0.66 -5.33
C HIS A 60 -16.42 -0.38 -5.48
N ASP A 61 -16.11 0.66 -6.20
CA ASP A 61 -14.77 1.22 -6.21
C ASP A 61 -14.45 1.78 -4.82
N MET A 62 -13.19 1.62 -4.42
CA MET A 62 -12.65 2.28 -3.25
C MET A 62 -11.95 3.54 -3.68
N ILE A 63 -12.39 4.69 -3.17
CA ILE A 63 -11.90 6.03 -3.55
C ILE A 63 -11.17 6.70 -2.39
N GLU A 64 -10.38 7.72 -2.67
CA GLU A 64 -9.54 8.43 -1.71
C GLU A 64 -8.65 7.48 -0.90
N CYS A 65 -8.13 6.47 -1.59
CA CYS A 65 -7.32 5.43 -0.97
C CYS A 65 -6.03 6.01 -0.39
N SER A 66 -5.71 5.62 0.82
CA SER A 66 -4.50 6.08 1.51
C SER A 66 -3.97 5.06 2.50
N VAL A 67 -2.71 5.26 2.90
CA VAL A 67 -2.01 4.42 3.88
C VAL A 67 -1.32 5.27 4.93
N THR A 68 -1.39 4.82 6.18
CA THR A 68 -0.66 5.41 7.31
C THR A 68 -0.12 4.33 8.24
N ALA A 69 0.79 4.71 9.14
CA ALA A 69 1.30 3.83 10.19
C ALA A 69 0.77 4.25 11.55
N LEU A 70 0.49 3.26 12.38
CA LEU A 70 0.03 3.41 13.75
C LEU A 70 0.94 2.59 14.68
N ASP A 71 0.96 2.91 15.96
CA ASP A 71 1.56 2.05 16.98
C ASP A 71 0.75 0.75 17.19
N ALA A 72 1.26 -0.15 18.01
CA ALA A 72 0.60 -1.43 18.29
C ALA A 72 -0.80 -1.27 18.90
N ALA A 73 -1.04 -0.22 19.67
CA ALA A 73 -2.35 0.10 20.26
C ALA A 73 -3.34 0.70 19.24
N GLY A 74 -2.84 1.14 18.08
CA GLY A 74 -3.63 1.80 17.05
C GLY A 74 -3.65 3.33 17.17
N GLY A 75 -2.78 3.88 17.98
CA GLY A 75 -2.51 5.31 18.11
C GLY A 75 -1.28 5.77 17.34
N VAL A 76 -0.75 6.92 17.72
CA VAL A 76 0.43 7.54 17.11
C VAL A 76 1.38 8.09 18.17
N THR A 77 1.44 7.44 19.33
CA THR A 77 2.22 7.91 20.48
C THR A 77 3.62 7.30 20.54
N ASP A 78 3.77 6.07 20.08
CA ASP A 78 5.08 5.41 20.07
C ASP A 78 5.98 5.99 18.98
N PRO A 79 7.30 6.03 19.20
CA PRO A 79 8.27 6.66 18.29
C PRO A 79 8.15 6.19 16.84
N ILE A 80 7.85 4.92 16.61
CA ILE A 80 7.74 4.35 15.26
C ILE A 80 6.64 5.04 14.42
N ALA A 81 5.52 5.39 15.05
CA ALA A 81 4.42 6.10 14.42
C ALA A 81 4.55 7.62 14.61
N ALA A 82 4.90 8.09 15.82
CA ALA A 82 5.00 9.51 16.16
C ALA A 82 6.08 10.23 15.33
N GLN A 83 7.19 9.56 15.02
CA GLN A 83 8.31 10.10 14.26
C GLN A 83 8.36 9.56 12.82
N SER A 84 7.32 8.83 12.38
CA SER A 84 7.17 8.33 11.01
C SER A 84 8.40 7.53 10.52
N TRP A 85 8.86 6.56 11.33
CA TRP A 85 9.98 5.68 10.96
C TRP A 85 9.63 4.75 9.80
N ILE A 86 8.34 4.46 9.62
CA ILE A 86 7.87 3.64 8.51
C ILE A 86 7.74 4.52 7.27
N LYS A 87 8.26 4.03 6.18
CA LYS A 87 8.20 4.68 4.87
C LYS A 87 7.52 3.78 3.87
N VAL A 88 6.79 4.36 2.93
CA VAL A 88 6.11 3.65 1.85
C VAL A 88 6.47 4.22 0.49
N GLN A 89 6.67 3.35 -0.48
CA GLN A 89 6.70 3.64 -1.91
C GLN A 89 5.45 3.02 -2.54
N VAL A 90 4.76 3.76 -3.42
CA VAL A 90 3.56 3.29 -4.13
C VAL A 90 3.89 3.09 -5.60
N ASN A 91 3.49 1.93 -6.15
CA ASN A 91 3.59 1.57 -7.57
C ASN A 91 4.98 1.84 -8.20
N ASP A 92 6.04 1.47 -7.48
CA ASP A 92 7.43 1.67 -7.92
C ASP A 92 7.78 3.13 -8.28
N GLN A 93 7.17 4.08 -7.57
CA GLN A 93 7.39 5.50 -7.82
C GLN A 93 8.88 5.86 -7.77
N LYS A 94 9.33 6.51 -8.81
CA LYS A 94 10.68 7.06 -8.93
C LYS A 94 10.66 8.57 -8.74
N ASP A 95 11.82 9.14 -8.44
CA ASP A 95 12.00 10.60 -8.49
C ASP A 95 11.78 11.15 -9.91
N SER A 96 11.70 12.46 -10.04
CA SER A 96 11.49 13.13 -11.33
C SER A 96 12.58 12.83 -12.37
N GLY A 97 13.73 12.30 -11.96
CA GLY A 97 14.80 11.82 -12.82
C GLY A 97 14.71 10.34 -13.18
N GLY A 98 13.73 9.62 -12.64
CA GLY A 98 13.53 8.19 -12.86
C GLY A 98 14.61 7.29 -12.24
N THR A 99 15.42 7.83 -11.34
CA THR A 99 16.66 7.18 -10.87
C THR A 99 16.50 6.57 -9.47
N ASN A 100 15.89 7.30 -8.53
CA ASN A 100 15.82 6.88 -7.14
C ASN A 100 14.39 6.51 -6.74
N ASP A 101 14.25 5.49 -5.90
CA ASP A 101 12.98 5.12 -5.29
C ASP A 101 12.51 6.21 -4.32
N VAL A 102 11.25 6.63 -4.47
CA VAL A 102 10.64 7.63 -3.59
C VAL A 102 9.89 6.92 -2.46
N PHE A 103 10.48 6.94 -1.28
CA PHE A 103 9.86 6.45 -0.05
C PHE A 103 9.38 7.62 0.80
N ASN A 104 8.08 7.72 0.98
CA ASN A 104 7.43 8.77 1.77
C ASN A 104 7.17 8.27 3.21
N PRO A 105 7.45 9.08 4.24
CA PRO A 105 7.20 8.71 5.62
C PRO A 105 5.69 8.64 5.89
N ILE A 106 5.28 7.66 6.72
CA ILE A 106 3.90 7.49 7.18
C ILE A 106 3.86 7.36 8.70
N GLY A 107 2.81 7.92 9.33
CA GLY A 107 2.66 7.95 10.79
C GLY A 107 1.87 9.16 11.25
N ALA A 108 2.17 9.70 12.42
CA ALA A 108 1.48 10.85 13.00
C ALA A 108 1.50 12.05 12.04
N GLY A 109 0.32 12.44 11.56
CA GLY A 109 0.16 13.56 10.61
C GLY A 109 0.62 13.27 9.18
N ASN A 110 1.18 12.09 8.91
CA ASN A 110 1.67 11.71 7.59
C ASN A 110 0.86 10.53 7.05
N THR A 111 0.14 10.80 5.97
CA THR A 111 -0.62 9.81 5.20
C THR A 111 -0.18 9.89 3.76
N VAL A 112 0.02 8.76 3.11
CA VAL A 112 0.36 8.69 1.69
C VAL A 112 -0.84 8.15 0.93
N ASN A 113 -1.24 8.86 -0.12
CA ASN A 113 -2.28 8.41 -1.01
C ASN A 113 -1.78 7.23 -1.84
N ILE A 114 -2.66 6.26 -2.07
CA ILE A 114 -2.38 5.09 -2.92
C ILE A 114 -3.31 5.10 -4.12
N TRP A 115 -2.78 4.77 -5.28
CA TRP A 115 -3.49 4.72 -6.54
C TRP A 115 -3.26 3.38 -7.21
N ASN A 116 -4.16 3.01 -8.11
CA ASN A 116 -4.06 1.74 -8.80
C ASN A 116 -2.82 1.66 -9.72
N ASN A 117 -2.36 0.46 -9.97
CA ASN A 117 -1.13 0.20 -10.73
C ASN A 117 -1.29 0.38 -12.26
N ALA A 118 -2.50 0.70 -12.74
CA ALA A 118 -2.73 1.05 -14.15
C ALA A 118 -2.45 2.53 -14.43
N ALA A 119 -2.51 3.39 -13.39
CA ALA A 119 -2.21 4.81 -13.56
C ALA A 119 -0.71 4.98 -13.82
N ASP A 120 -0.36 5.49 -14.98
CA ASP A 120 0.96 6.00 -15.24
C ASP A 120 1.17 7.22 -14.33
N SER A 121 2.33 7.32 -13.68
CA SER A 121 2.67 8.48 -12.85
C SER A 121 2.58 9.82 -13.60
N SER A 122 2.63 9.80 -14.92
CA SER A 122 2.40 10.97 -15.79
C SER A 122 0.93 11.37 -15.92
N ALA A 123 0.00 10.49 -15.56
CA ALA A 123 -1.44 10.73 -15.61
C ALA A 123 -2.03 11.18 -14.26
N PHE A 124 -1.18 11.40 -13.27
CA PHE A 124 -1.59 11.86 -11.95
C PHE A 124 -2.08 13.32 -12.02
N THR A 125 -3.38 13.49 -11.92
CA THR A 125 -4.02 14.81 -12.06
C THR A 125 -4.19 15.53 -10.73
N GLY A 126 -3.97 14.86 -9.60
CA GLY A 126 -4.28 15.35 -8.26
C GLY A 126 -5.76 15.28 -7.90
N ASP A 127 -6.59 14.68 -8.74
CA ASP A 127 -8.00 14.45 -8.46
C ASP A 127 -8.18 13.16 -7.65
N ALA A 128 -8.40 13.30 -6.35
CA ALA A 128 -8.53 12.19 -5.41
C ALA A 128 -9.63 11.19 -5.79
N THR A 129 -10.65 11.62 -6.53
CA THR A 129 -11.74 10.73 -6.95
C THR A 129 -11.41 9.91 -8.19
N LYS A 130 -10.35 10.27 -8.92
CA LYS A 130 -9.91 9.59 -10.13
C LYS A 130 -8.56 8.90 -9.95
N ASP A 131 -7.66 9.54 -9.21
CA ASP A 131 -6.26 9.13 -9.11
C ASP A 131 -6.03 8.14 -7.97
N TYR A 132 -6.81 8.22 -6.89
CA TYR A 132 -6.65 7.39 -5.69
C TYR A 132 -7.74 6.31 -5.59
N VAL A 133 -8.02 5.65 -6.70
CA VAL A 133 -9.10 4.67 -6.82
C VAL A 133 -8.53 3.27 -7.00
N LEU A 134 -9.07 2.32 -6.22
CA LEU A 134 -8.95 0.89 -6.48
C LEU A 134 -10.31 0.38 -6.98
N ALA A 135 -10.40 0.06 -8.26
CA ALA A 135 -11.64 -0.37 -8.88
C ALA A 135 -12.15 -1.69 -8.27
N GLY A 136 -13.45 -1.77 -8.06
CA GLY A 136 -14.09 -3.02 -7.63
C GLY A 136 -14.31 -3.99 -8.77
N THR A 137 -14.49 -3.45 -9.99
CA THR A 137 -14.57 -4.21 -11.25
C THR A 137 -13.52 -3.66 -12.22
N ASP A 138 -13.08 -4.47 -13.17
CA ASP A 138 -12.21 -3.96 -14.22
C ASP A 138 -13.01 -3.04 -15.18
N THR A 139 -12.29 -2.19 -15.93
CA THR A 139 -12.89 -1.28 -16.90
C THR A 139 -13.58 -1.96 -18.06
N SER A 140 -13.38 -3.27 -18.23
CA SER A 140 -13.99 -4.11 -19.29
C SER A 140 -15.21 -4.87 -18.80
N GLY A 141 -15.58 -4.76 -17.52
CA GLY A 141 -16.62 -5.58 -16.90
C GLY A 141 -16.21 -7.05 -16.80
N ASN A 142 -14.96 -7.37 -17.04
CA ASN A 142 -14.41 -8.71 -17.02
C ASN A 142 -13.87 -9.01 -15.62
N SER A 143 -14.20 -10.17 -15.14
CA SER A 143 -13.76 -10.68 -13.84
C SER A 143 -12.44 -11.45 -13.89
N THR A 144 -11.60 -11.18 -14.88
CA THR A 144 -10.29 -11.84 -14.96
C THR A 144 -9.41 -11.36 -13.84
N ASN A 145 -9.12 -12.25 -12.92
CA ASN A 145 -8.24 -12.00 -11.79
C ASN A 145 -6.84 -12.43 -12.14
N GLY A 146 -5.93 -11.49 -12.13
CA GLY A 146 -4.55 -11.82 -12.35
C GLY A 146 -3.65 -10.64 -12.05
N PHE A 147 -2.67 -10.86 -11.18
CA PHE A 147 -1.61 -9.89 -10.96
C PHE A 147 -0.94 -9.56 -12.31
N GLY A 148 -0.89 -8.27 -12.64
CA GLY A 148 -0.37 -7.79 -13.92
C GLY A 148 -1.41 -7.51 -14.99
N THR A 149 -2.61 -8.11 -14.92
CA THR A 149 -3.70 -7.87 -15.87
C THR A 149 -4.73 -6.88 -15.35
N ASP A 150 -5.17 -7.01 -14.10
CA ASP A 150 -6.19 -6.16 -13.47
C ASP A 150 -5.60 -4.98 -12.70
N LYS A 151 -4.72 -4.23 -13.35
CA LYS A 151 -3.94 -3.15 -12.72
C LYS A 151 -4.79 -2.03 -12.09
N THR A 152 -6.05 -1.87 -12.50
CA THR A 152 -6.97 -0.88 -11.93
C THR A 152 -7.47 -1.24 -10.54
N LYS A 153 -7.37 -2.52 -10.14
CA LYS A 153 -7.94 -3.06 -8.91
C LYS A 153 -6.96 -3.08 -7.74
N TYR A 154 -5.68 -2.89 -7.97
CA TYR A 154 -4.67 -2.97 -6.92
C TYR A 154 -3.63 -1.87 -6.99
N ALA A 155 -2.99 -1.63 -5.87
CA ALA A 155 -1.78 -0.84 -5.74
C ALA A 155 -0.64 -1.70 -5.19
N ILE A 156 0.58 -1.46 -5.65
CA ILE A 156 1.78 -2.05 -5.07
C ILE A 156 2.32 -1.09 -4.01
N CYS A 157 2.52 -1.60 -2.80
CA CYS A 157 3.10 -0.83 -1.70
C CYS A 157 4.35 -1.54 -1.19
N LYS A 158 5.48 -0.84 -1.22
CA LYS A 158 6.73 -1.27 -0.58
C LYS A 158 6.90 -0.51 0.73
N PHE A 159 7.16 -1.22 1.79
CA PHE A 159 7.39 -0.65 3.11
C PHE A 159 8.81 -0.94 3.57
N LYS A 160 9.41 0.02 4.25
CA LYS A 160 10.63 -0.16 5.04
C LYS A 160 10.56 0.65 6.32
N ILE A 161 11.35 0.24 7.32
CA ILE A 161 11.56 0.99 8.55
C ILE A 161 12.91 1.67 8.46
N ALA A 162 12.95 2.98 8.70
CA ALA A 162 14.18 3.76 8.80
C ALA A 162 14.31 4.27 10.24
N VAL A 163 15.14 3.64 11.04
CA VAL A 163 15.34 3.99 12.44
C VAL A 163 16.31 5.16 12.53
N PRO A 164 15.94 6.29 13.17
CA PRO A 164 16.88 7.40 13.37
C PRO A 164 18.12 6.99 14.19
N SER A 165 19.24 7.61 13.91
CA SER A 165 20.48 7.33 14.67
C SER A 165 20.40 7.73 16.16
N SER A 166 19.44 8.60 16.51
CA SER A 166 19.15 9.03 17.87
C SER A 166 18.11 8.17 18.59
N ALA A 167 17.65 7.08 17.98
CA ALA A 167 16.63 6.22 18.58
C ALA A 167 17.21 5.45 19.77
N ASP A 168 16.45 5.43 20.87
CA ASP A 168 16.78 4.59 22.02
C ASP A 168 16.55 3.10 21.70
N PRO A 169 17.36 2.20 22.26
CA PRO A 169 17.13 0.77 22.14
C PRO A 169 15.77 0.37 22.72
N GLY A 170 15.05 -0.49 22.03
CA GLY A 170 13.74 -0.95 22.48
C GLY A 170 13.09 -1.91 21.51
N SER A 171 11.93 -2.41 21.91
CA SER A 171 11.04 -3.18 21.07
C SER A 171 9.74 -2.41 20.90
N THR A 172 9.31 -2.21 19.67
CA THR A 172 8.07 -1.51 19.37
C THR A 172 7.27 -2.29 18.32
N GLY A 173 5.96 -2.37 18.53
CA GLY A 173 5.03 -2.91 17.55
C GLY A 173 4.38 -1.79 16.73
N PHE A 174 3.86 -2.14 15.58
CA PHE A 174 3.17 -1.20 14.71
C PHE A 174 2.06 -1.87 13.90
N LYS A 175 1.20 -1.04 13.32
CA LYS A 175 0.16 -1.44 12.37
C LYS A 175 0.26 -0.56 11.13
N ILE A 176 0.01 -1.13 9.97
CA ILE A 176 -0.22 -0.38 8.74
C ILE A 176 -1.73 -0.33 8.51
N ARG A 177 -2.28 0.86 8.35
CA ARG A 177 -3.70 1.07 8.09
C ARG A 177 -3.89 1.57 6.68
N PHE A 178 -4.60 0.78 5.89
CA PHE A 178 -5.17 1.19 4.61
C PHE A 178 -6.58 1.72 4.85
N GLN A 179 -6.94 2.80 4.23
CA GLN A 179 -8.25 3.42 4.34
C GLN A 179 -8.70 4.02 3.02
N GLY A 180 -9.99 4.17 2.85
CA GLY A 180 -10.65 4.79 1.71
C GLY A 180 -12.14 4.84 1.95
N TYR A 181 -12.85 5.43 1.01
CA TYR A 181 -14.30 5.50 0.99
C TYR A 181 -14.83 4.72 -0.21
N TYR A 182 -16.11 4.44 -0.20
CA TYR A 182 -16.80 3.86 -1.36
C TYR A 182 -18.14 4.56 -1.58
N VAL A 183 -18.60 4.58 -2.82
CA VAL A 183 -19.84 5.24 -3.26
C VAL A 183 -20.73 4.27 -4.01
#